data_51c8a598d61d62261fb3e3ce56f7d264
#
_entry.id   51c8a598d61d62261fb3e3ce56f7d264
#
_cell.length_a   1.000
_cell.length_b   1.000
_cell.length_c   1.000
_cell.angle_alpha   90.00
_cell.angle_beta   90.00
_cell.angle_gamma   90.00
#
_symmetry.space_group_name_H-M   'P 1'
#
loop_
_entity.id
_entity.type
_entity.pdbx_description
1 polymer ?
#
loop_
_entity_poly.entity_id
_entity_poly.type
_entity_poly.pdbx_seq_one_letter_code
_entity_poly.pdbx_strand_id
1 'polypeptide(L)'
;MTDPDYIVRLKDINVRYTGFHAVKDVDLDIKRGEVIAIVGPSGAGKSTLLRTINMLETPHSGELSVGDFRFDVSKTLTAADLLKLRRATGMVFQSFNLFPHMTVERNISLPQMRVLGRSKAEANARTAQLLDRVKLADKAHSYPSRLSGGQQQRIAIARALALDPQVMLFDEPTSALDPELGLEVLAVMRELARDGMTMIVVTHEIAFAAEVADRVIVMANGAIIEQGTPDEVIRNPSSERTRQFFRAILDRQ
;
A
#
# COMPACT_ATOMS: atom_id res chain seq x y z
N MET A 1 10.22 10.60 22.82
CA MET A 1 10.51 11.50 21.68
C MET A 1 10.47 10.65 20.42
N THR A 2 9.70 11.02 19.42
CA THR A 2 9.71 10.33 18.12
C THR A 2 10.92 10.80 17.37
N ASP A 3 11.69 9.85 16.86
CA ASP A 3 12.70 10.11 15.87
C ASP A 3 11.99 10.64 14.61
N PRO A 4 12.26 11.87 14.15
CA PRO A 4 11.56 12.50 13.03
C PRO A 4 11.75 11.75 11.69
N ASP A 5 12.69 10.83 11.62
CA ASP A 5 13.01 10.08 10.41
C ASP A 5 11.98 8.98 10.09
N TYR A 6 11.20 8.52 11.08
CA TYR A 6 10.21 7.47 10.85
C TYR A 6 8.81 8.02 10.58
N ILE A 7 8.20 7.54 9.51
CA ILE A 7 6.85 7.94 9.10
C ILE A 7 5.77 6.98 9.57
N VAL A 8 6.07 5.68 9.67
CA VAL A 8 5.18 4.65 10.22
C VAL A 8 5.92 3.90 11.30
N ARG A 9 5.25 3.66 12.43
CA ARG A 9 5.73 2.76 13.48
C ARG A 9 4.60 1.88 13.96
N LEU A 10 4.86 0.61 13.98
CA LEU A 10 4.03 -0.43 14.57
C LEU A 10 4.81 -1.04 15.74
N LYS A 11 4.17 -1.18 16.89
CA LYS A 11 4.76 -1.81 18.06
C LYS A 11 3.80 -2.79 18.70
N ASP A 12 4.25 -4.01 18.90
CA ASP A 12 3.48 -5.13 19.49
C ASP A 12 2.12 -5.34 18.81
N ILE A 13 2.04 -5.17 17.48
CA ILE A 13 0.78 -5.29 16.75
C ILE A 13 0.32 -6.74 16.72
N ASN A 14 -0.89 -6.95 17.20
CA ASN A 14 -1.57 -8.23 17.21
C ASN A 14 -2.95 -8.14 16.56
N VAL A 15 -3.23 -9.03 15.61
CA VAL A 15 -4.57 -9.17 15.00
C VAL A 15 -5.04 -10.61 15.13
N ARG A 16 -6.22 -10.80 15.71
CA ARG A 16 -6.84 -12.11 15.92
C ARG A 16 -8.22 -12.15 15.29
N TYR A 17 -8.54 -13.23 14.63
CA TYR A 17 -9.88 -13.60 14.21
C TYR A 17 -10.33 -14.81 15.03
N THR A 18 -11.60 -15.16 14.96
CA THR A 18 -12.12 -16.34 15.69
C THR A 18 -11.29 -17.59 15.34
N GLY A 19 -10.53 -18.10 16.31
CA GLY A 19 -9.68 -19.29 16.15
C GLY A 19 -8.36 -19.10 15.38
N PHE A 20 -8.03 -17.88 14.93
CA PHE A 20 -6.82 -17.64 14.15
C PHE A 20 -6.11 -16.34 14.56
N HIS A 21 -4.81 -16.43 14.81
CA HIS A 21 -3.95 -15.27 15.12
C HIS A 21 -3.21 -14.85 13.84
N ALA A 22 -3.74 -13.84 13.16
CA ALA A 22 -3.33 -13.44 11.82
C ALA A 22 -2.05 -12.59 11.80
N VAL A 23 -1.83 -11.76 12.83
CA VAL A 23 -0.61 -10.96 13.02
C VAL A 23 -0.20 -11.09 14.48
N LYS A 24 1.07 -11.42 14.73
CA LYS A 24 1.62 -11.82 16.04
C LYS A 24 2.81 -10.96 16.38
N ASP A 25 2.68 -10.14 17.41
CA ASP A 25 3.77 -9.37 18.05
C ASP A 25 4.67 -8.68 17.00
N VAL A 26 4.05 -7.97 16.03
CA VAL A 26 4.81 -7.35 14.94
C VAL A 26 5.26 -5.96 15.34
N ASP A 27 6.58 -5.76 15.30
CA ASP A 27 7.27 -4.47 15.36
C ASP A 27 7.76 -4.10 13.96
N LEU A 28 7.48 -2.86 13.52
CA LEU A 28 7.91 -2.36 12.23
C LEU A 28 8.04 -0.85 12.24
N ASP A 29 9.25 -0.37 11.99
CA ASP A 29 9.55 1.05 11.80
C ASP A 29 9.88 1.30 10.32
N ILE A 30 9.29 2.36 9.73
CA ILE A 30 9.45 2.71 8.31
C ILE A 30 9.89 4.17 8.21
N LYS A 31 10.97 4.41 7.50
CA LYS A 31 11.51 5.75 7.28
C LYS A 31 10.73 6.50 6.21
N ARG A 32 10.80 7.83 6.27
CA ARG A 32 10.25 8.68 5.23
C ARG A 32 11.01 8.46 3.91
N GLY A 33 10.28 8.27 2.82
CA GLY A 33 10.82 7.95 1.49
C GLY A 33 11.22 6.48 1.30
N GLU A 34 11.14 5.64 2.34
CA GLU A 34 11.49 4.22 2.25
C GLU A 34 10.41 3.44 1.50
N VAL A 35 10.82 2.55 0.62
CA VAL A 35 9.97 1.58 -0.07
C VAL A 35 10.15 0.21 0.56
N ILE A 36 9.09 -0.33 1.15
CA ILE A 36 9.06 -1.65 1.77
C ILE A 36 8.23 -2.61 0.93
N ALA A 37 8.80 -3.75 0.58
CA ALA A 37 8.06 -4.88 0.03
C ALA A 37 7.79 -5.94 1.11
N ILE A 38 6.52 -6.30 1.29
CA ILE A 38 6.10 -7.39 2.17
C ILE A 38 5.73 -8.59 1.33
N VAL A 39 6.47 -9.68 1.50
CA VAL A 39 6.30 -10.93 0.76
C VAL A 39 6.06 -12.10 1.70
N GLY A 40 5.65 -13.25 1.17
CA GLY A 40 5.40 -14.45 1.96
C GLY A 40 4.23 -15.26 1.43
N PRO A 41 4.00 -16.49 1.91
CA PRO A 41 2.93 -17.36 1.45
C PRO A 41 1.54 -16.76 1.69
N SER A 42 0.53 -17.29 0.96
CA SER A 42 -0.87 -16.94 1.19
C SER A 42 -1.26 -17.27 2.64
N GLY A 43 -2.04 -16.40 3.27
CA GLY A 43 -2.42 -16.57 4.68
C GLY A 43 -1.33 -16.18 5.71
N ALA A 44 -0.18 -15.65 5.28
CA ALA A 44 0.88 -15.23 6.19
C ALA A 44 0.56 -14.00 7.05
N GLY A 45 -0.54 -13.29 6.78
CA GLY A 45 -0.94 -12.08 7.51
C GLY A 45 -0.53 -10.77 6.84
N LYS A 46 0.05 -10.79 5.62
CA LYS A 46 0.58 -9.60 4.90
C LYS A 46 -0.46 -8.48 4.73
N SER A 47 -1.57 -8.79 4.06
CA SER A 47 -2.66 -7.82 3.84
C SER A 47 -3.30 -7.36 5.15
N THR A 48 -3.40 -8.25 6.12
CA THR A 48 -3.91 -7.91 7.48
C THR A 48 -2.98 -6.88 8.13
N LEU A 49 -1.66 -7.11 8.13
CA LEU A 49 -0.67 -6.16 8.66
C LEU A 49 -0.74 -4.82 7.91
N LEU A 50 -0.77 -4.85 6.58
CA LEU A 50 -0.88 -3.63 5.76
C LEU A 50 -2.13 -2.82 6.11
N ARG A 51 -3.28 -3.49 6.26
CA ARG A 51 -4.57 -2.85 6.56
C ARG A 51 -4.68 -2.33 7.98
N THR A 52 -3.82 -2.76 8.91
CA THR A 52 -3.77 -2.15 10.25
C THR A 52 -3.21 -0.73 10.20
N ILE A 53 -2.32 -0.42 9.25
CA ILE A 53 -1.68 0.88 9.14
C ILE A 53 -2.69 2.02 8.90
N ASN A 54 -3.79 1.75 8.19
CA ASN A 54 -4.88 2.71 7.95
C ASN A 54 -6.17 2.38 8.71
N MET A 55 -6.11 1.46 9.67
CA MET A 55 -7.24 1.00 10.48
C MET A 55 -8.44 0.53 9.64
N LEU A 56 -8.18 -0.16 8.52
CA LEU A 56 -9.18 -1.01 7.85
C LEU A 56 -9.33 -2.34 8.58
N GLU A 57 -8.22 -2.84 9.15
CA GLU A 57 -8.22 -3.91 10.13
C GLU A 57 -7.84 -3.33 11.49
N THR A 58 -8.68 -3.52 12.48
CA THR A 58 -8.40 -3.02 13.84
C THR A 58 -7.58 -4.05 14.60
N PRO A 59 -6.34 -3.74 14.99
CA PRO A 59 -5.54 -4.65 15.81
C PRO A 59 -6.16 -4.81 17.20
N HIS A 60 -5.89 -5.93 17.85
CA HIS A 60 -6.38 -6.25 19.20
C HIS A 60 -5.48 -5.65 20.29
N SER A 61 -4.19 -5.48 19.98
CA SER A 61 -3.23 -4.82 20.86
C SER A 61 -2.11 -4.19 20.05
N GLY A 62 -1.37 -3.28 20.67
CA GLY A 62 -0.21 -2.61 20.13
C GLY A 62 -0.40 -1.10 19.98
N GLU A 63 0.65 -0.47 19.48
CA GLU A 63 0.68 0.97 19.20
C GLU A 63 0.94 1.19 17.71
N LEU A 64 0.26 2.18 17.13
CA LEU A 64 0.43 2.61 15.75
C LEU A 64 0.75 4.10 15.72
N SER A 65 1.75 4.50 14.93
CA SER A 65 1.90 5.90 14.54
C SER A 65 2.11 6.04 13.03
N VAL A 66 1.51 7.10 12.45
CA VAL A 66 1.70 7.48 11.03
C VAL A 66 1.82 9.00 10.97
N GLY A 67 3.00 9.49 10.60
CA GLY A 67 3.31 10.92 10.68
C GLY A 67 3.10 11.44 12.11
N ASP A 68 2.27 12.46 12.25
CA ASP A 68 1.91 13.05 13.55
C ASP A 68 0.78 12.30 14.27
N PHE A 69 0.15 11.33 13.61
CA PHE A 69 -0.91 10.52 14.21
C PHE A 69 -0.31 9.43 15.09
N ARG A 70 -0.86 9.28 16.30
CA ARG A 70 -0.50 8.21 17.24
C ARG A 70 -1.74 7.61 17.84
N PHE A 71 -1.75 6.32 17.93
CA PHE A 71 -2.84 5.56 18.47
C PHE A 71 -2.33 4.36 19.27
N ASP A 72 -2.83 4.26 20.49
CA ASP A 72 -2.73 3.08 21.34
C ASP A 72 -4.05 2.32 21.17
N VAL A 73 -3.97 1.08 20.71
CA VAL A 73 -5.14 0.24 20.40
C VAL A 73 -6.05 0.00 21.59
N SER A 74 -5.55 0.15 22.82
CA SER A 74 -6.36 0.05 24.03
C SER A 74 -7.38 1.20 24.19
N LYS A 75 -7.24 2.27 23.40
CA LYS A 75 -8.10 3.46 23.43
C LYS A 75 -9.15 3.44 22.33
N THR A 76 -10.26 4.11 22.56
CA THR A 76 -11.30 4.27 21.53
C THR A 76 -10.85 5.25 20.45
N LEU A 77 -10.84 4.79 19.21
CA LEU A 77 -10.55 5.63 18.05
C LEU A 77 -11.77 6.47 17.67
N THR A 78 -11.60 7.77 17.57
CA THR A 78 -12.69 8.65 17.13
C THR A 78 -12.78 8.68 15.59
N ALA A 79 -13.95 9.06 15.05
CA ALA A 79 -14.13 9.25 13.61
C ALA A 79 -13.17 10.33 13.06
N ALA A 80 -12.86 11.36 13.85
CA ALA A 80 -11.90 12.41 13.49
C ALA A 80 -10.47 11.86 13.39
N ASP A 81 -10.09 10.97 14.30
CA ASP A 81 -8.77 10.33 14.27
C ASP A 81 -8.63 9.40 13.06
N LEU A 82 -9.66 8.62 12.77
CA LEU A 82 -9.70 7.77 11.56
C LEU A 82 -9.57 8.60 10.29
N LEU A 83 -10.24 9.74 10.23
CA LEU A 83 -10.16 10.63 9.06
C LEU A 83 -8.73 11.19 8.89
N LYS A 84 -8.09 11.63 9.98
CA LYS A 84 -6.68 12.10 9.95
C LYS A 84 -5.74 11.00 9.47
N LEU A 85 -5.85 9.79 10.02
CA LEU A 85 -5.03 8.65 9.63
C LEU A 85 -5.22 8.29 8.17
N ARG A 86 -6.48 8.15 7.71
CA ARG A 86 -6.80 7.78 6.32
C ARG A 86 -6.47 8.89 5.32
N ARG A 87 -6.35 10.13 5.75
CA ARG A 87 -5.82 11.22 4.94
C ARG A 87 -4.30 11.13 4.80
N ALA A 88 -3.59 10.72 5.85
CA ALA A 88 -2.14 10.54 5.81
C ALA A 88 -1.71 9.31 4.99
N THR A 89 -2.63 8.35 4.76
CA THR A 89 -2.37 7.09 4.07
C THR A 89 -3.21 6.96 2.80
N GLY A 90 -2.56 6.78 1.65
CA GLY A 90 -3.23 6.36 0.42
C GLY A 90 -3.30 4.83 0.35
N MET A 91 -4.45 4.25 -0.02
CA MET A 91 -4.59 2.79 -0.14
C MET A 91 -5.01 2.41 -1.56
N VAL A 92 -4.29 1.45 -2.12
CA VAL A 92 -4.58 0.81 -3.41
C VAL A 92 -4.81 -0.68 -3.16
N PHE A 93 -5.97 -1.17 -3.58
CA PHE A 93 -6.40 -2.54 -3.35
C PHE A 93 -6.14 -3.42 -4.57
N GLN A 94 -6.16 -4.72 -4.38
CA GLN A 94 -6.17 -5.73 -5.44
C GLN A 94 -7.36 -5.54 -6.40
N SER A 95 -8.56 -5.30 -5.86
CA SER A 95 -9.73 -4.89 -6.64
C SER A 95 -9.72 -3.37 -6.75
N PHE A 96 -9.85 -2.83 -7.93
CA PHE A 96 -9.65 -1.40 -8.24
C PHE A 96 -10.53 -0.45 -7.41
N ASN A 97 -11.69 -0.90 -6.94
CA ASN A 97 -12.64 -0.21 -6.06
C ASN A 97 -13.05 1.19 -6.58
N LEU A 98 -13.06 1.38 -7.90
CA LEU A 98 -13.56 2.63 -8.49
C LEU A 98 -15.09 2.69 -8.38
N PHE A 99 -15.62 3.91 -8.25
CA PHE A 99 -17.04 4.15 -8.28
C PHE A 99 -17.57 3.97 -9.72
N PRO A 100 -18.32 2.88 -10.04
CA PRO A 100 -18.66 2.54 -11.42
C PRO A 100 -19.61 3.52 -12.08
N HIS A 101 -20.39 4.26 -11.28
CA HIS A 101 -21.36 5.28 -11.73
C HIS A 101 -20.74 6.67 -11.89
N MET A 102 -19.45 6.83 -11.69
CA MET A 102 -18.71 8.09 -11.85
C MET A 102 -17.69 7.98 -12.96
N THR A 103 -17.45 9.08 -13.68
CA THR A 103 -16.32 9.18 -14.60
C THR A 103 -14.98 9.06 -13.88
N VAL A 104 -13.92 8.81 -14.62
CA VAL A 104 -12.53 8.77 -14.12
C VAL A 104 -12.19 10.09 -13.41
N GLU A 105 -12.42 11.23 -14.06
CA GLU A 105 -12.22 12.55 -13.47
C GLU A 105 -12.96 12.69 -12.13
N ARG A 106 -14.21 12.23 -12.07
CA ARG A 106 -15.03 12.33 -10.86
C ARG A 106 -14.55 11.41 -9.74
N ASN A 107 -14.04 10.23 -10.07
CA ASN A 107 -13.42 9.30 -9.11
C ASN A 107 -12.22 9.95 -8.40
N ILE A 108 -11.44 10.79 -9.08
CA ILE A 108 -10.24 11.44 -8.56
C ILE A 108 -10.57 12.81 -7.92
N SER A 109 -11.46 13.60 -8.52
CA SER A 109 -11.75 14.96 -8.05
C SER A 109 -12.64 15.00 -6.81
N LEU A 110 -13.62 14.10 -6.70
CA LEU A 110 -14.58 14.11 -5.60
C LEU A 110 -13.96 13.97 -4.21
N PRO A 111 -13.02 13.03 -3.95
CA PRO A 111 -12.34 12.92 -2.66
C PRO A 111 -11.62 14.21 -2.26
N GLN A 112 -10.98 14.90 -3.19
CA GLN A 112 -10.28 16.16 -2.95
C GLN A 112 -11.22 17.25 -2.43
N MET A 113 -12.39 17.39 -3.06
CA MET A 113 -13.38 18.39 -2.66
C MET A 113 -14.00 18.04 -1.29
N ARG A 114 -14.25 16.75 -1.02
CA ARG A 114 -14.93 16.29 0.21
C ARG A 114 -14.02 16.22 1.42
N VAL A 115 -12.77 15.79 1.23
CA VAL A 115 -11.82 15.53 2.32
C VAL A 115 -10.88 16.71 2.54
N LEU A 116 -10.39 17.34 1.46
CA LEU A 116 -9.44 18.44 1.53
C LEU A 116 -10.10 19.81 1.44
N GLY A 117 -11.41 19.88 1.10
CA GLY A 117 -12.12 21.14 0.91
C GLY A 117 -11.68 21.92 -0.34
N ARG A 118 -10.96 21.29 -1.28
CA ARG A 118 -10.54 21.94 -2.53
C ARG A 118 -11.73 22.43 -3.32
N SER A 119 -11.61 23.60 -3.91
CA SER A 119 -12.56 24.09 -4.90
C SER A 119 -12.63 23.15 -6.12
N LYS A 120 -13.70 23.21 -6.90
CA LYS A 120 -13.84 22.42 -8.11
C LYS A 120 -12.69 22.70 -9.12
N ALA A 121 -12.24 23.94 -9.22
CA ALA A 121 -11.16 24.31 -10.11
C ALA A 121 -9.82 23.68 -9.68
N GLU A 122 -9.46 23.79 -8.40
CA GLU A 122 -8.23 23.18 -7.84
C GLU A 122 -8.27 21.66 -7.95
N ALA A 123 -9.40 21.03 -7.62
CA ALA A 123 -9.55 19.58 -7.70
C ALA A 123 -9.42 19.09 -9.15
N ASN A 124 -10.00 19.79 -10.12
CA ASN A 124 -9.89 19.44 -11.53
C ASN A 124 -8.47 19.64 -12.07
N ALA A 125 -7.80 20.74 -11.71
CA ALA A 125 -6.41 20.97 -12.10
C ALA A 125 -5.49 19.87 -11.56
N ARG A 126 -5.64 19.51 -10.27
CA ARG A 126 -4.87 18.41 -9.67
C ARG A 126 -5.20 17.06 -10.31
N THR A 127 -6.47 16.83 -10.63
CA THR A 127 -6.91 15.60 -11.31
C THR A 127 -6.27 15.47 -12.69
N ALA A 128 -6.20 16.54 -13.48
CA ALA A 128 -5.54 16.53 -14.77
C ALA A 128 -4.05 16.16 -14.66
N GLN A 129 -3.32 16.75 -13.69
CA GLN A 129 -1.92 16.41 -13.43
C GLN A 129 -1.74 14.92 -13.07
N LEU A 130 -2.63 14.38 -12.23
CA LEU A 130 -2.56 12.98 -11.81
C LEU A 130 -2.91 12.02 -12.96
N LEU A 131 -3.86 12.38 -13.82
CA LEU A 131 -4.19 11.60 -15.00
C LEU A 131 -3.05 11.58 -16.02
N ASP A 132 -2.37 12.72 -16.20
CA ASP A 132 -1.18 12.80 -17.03
C ASP A 132 -0.05 11.92 -16.47
N ARG A 133 0.19 11.98 -15.16
CA ARG A 133 1.19 11.14 -14.46
C ARG A 133 0.95 9.63 -14.66
N VAL A 134 -0.30 9.19 -14.65
CA VAL A 134 -0.62 7.77 -14.91
C VAL A 134 -0.87 7.45 -16.38
N LYS A 135 -0.61 8.40 -17.29
CA LYS A 135 -0.73 8.30 -18.76
C LYS A 135 -2.14 7.93 -19.23
N LEU A 136 -3.15 8.57 -18.63
CA LEU A 136 -4.58 8.35 -18.89
C LEU A 136 -5.39 9.66 -19.02
N ALA A 137 -4.74 10.75 -19.45
CA ALA A 137 -5.41 12.05 -19.61
C ALA A 137 -6.60 11.99 -20.61
N ASP A 138 -6.50 11.18 -21.66
CA ASP A 138 -7.54 10.94 -22.67
C ASP A 138 -8.76 10.20 -22.11
N LYS A 139 -8.67 9.58 -20.95
CA LYS A 139 -9.72 8.79 -20.30
C LYS A 139 -10.53 9.55 -19.26
N ALA A 140 -10.28 10.84 -19.05
CA ALA A 140 -10.90 11.64 -17.98
C ALA A 140 -12.44 11.51 -17.93
N HIS A 141 -13.09 11.49 -19.08
CA HIS A 141 -14.56 11.41 -19.19
C HIS A 141 -15.09 9.99 -19.37
N SER A 142 -14.22 8.99 -19.39
CA SER A 142 -14.61 7.58 -19.47
C SER A 142 -15.18 7.08 -18.13
N TYR A 143 -16.01 6.05 -18.18
CA TYR A 143 -16.45 5.31 -17.00
C TYR A 143 -15.54 4.08 -16.76
N PRO A 144 -15.41 3.60 -15.52
CA PRO A 144 -14.57 2.44 -15.20
C PRO A 144 -14.87 1.20 -16.06
N SER A 145 -16.12 0.96 -16.40
CA SER A 145 -16.55 -0.18 -17.24
C SER A 145 -16.00 -0.17 -18.68
N ARG A 146 -15.44 0.96 -19.12
CA ARG A 146 -14.80 1.10 -20.44
C ARG A 146 -13.28 1.06 -20.41
N LEU A 147 -12.70 0.71 -19.26
CA LEU A 147 -11.26 0.68 -19.04
C LEU A 147 -10.77 -0.75 -18.85
N SER A 148 -9.55 -1.04 -19.32
CA SER A 148 -8.86 -2.28 -18.97
C SER A 148 -8.56 -2.35 -17.46
N GLY A 149 -8.27 -3.55 -16.94
CA GLY A 149 -7.90 -3.71 -15.54
C GLY A 149 -6.69 -2.87 -15.13
N GLY A 150 -5.63 -2.84 -15.95
CA GLY A 150 -4.44 -2.01 -15.72
C GLY A 150 -4.75 -0.51 -15.73
N GLN A 151 -5.64 -0.06 -16.63
CA GLN A 151 -6.11 1.34 -16.62
C GLN A 151 -6.89 1.66 -15.34
N GLN A 152 -7.80 0.78 -14.92
CA GLN A 152 -8.56 0.96 -13.69
C GLN A 152 -7.63 1.04 -12.46
N GLN A 153 -6.62 0.19 -12.39
CA GLN A 153 -5.65 0.20 -11.30
C GLN A 153 -4.81 1.48 -11.27
N ARG A 154 -4.36 1.96 -12.43
CA ARG A 154 -3.66 3.24 -12.52
C ARG A 154 -4.54 4.43 -12.09
N ILE A 155 -5.83 4.41 -12.39
CA ILE A 155 -6.80 5.39 -11.87
C ILE A 155 -6.97 5.26 -10.35
N ALA A 156 -6.98 4.05 -9.80
CA ALA A 156 -7.03 3.84 -8.35
C ALA A 156 -5.80 4.42 -7.65
N ILE A 157 -4.61 4.27 -8.25
CA ILE A 157 -3.38 4.94 -7.79
C ILE A 157 -3.53 6.46 -7.83
N ALA A 158 -3.97 7.03 -8.97
CA ALA A 158 -4.19 8.47 -9.10
C ALA A 158 -5.19 9.02 -8.08
N ARG A 159 -6.28 8.27 -7.82
CA ARG A 159 -7.27 8.62 -6.79
C ARG A 159 -6.68 8.62 -5.37
N ALA A 160 -5.83 7.64 -5.04
CA ALA A 160 -5.17 7.59 -3.75
C ALA A 160 -4.18 8.76 -3.58
N LEU A 161 -3.41 9.10 -4.62
CA LEU A 161 -2.48 10.23 -4.64
C LEU A 161 -3.19 11.60 -4.56
N ALA A 162 -4.46 11.67 -4.93
CA ALA A 162 -5.21 12.93 -4.98
C ALA A 162 -5.44 13.56 -3.59
N LEU A 163 -5.29 12.80 -2.53
CA LEU A 163 -5.38 13.28 -1.14
C LEU A 163 -4.04 13.70 -0.55
N ASP A 164 -2.97 13.73 -1.36
CA ASP A 164 -1.58 14.06 -0.96
C ASP A 164 -1.12 13.25 0.27
N PRO A 165 -1.21 11.90 0.21
CA PRO A 165 -0.86 11.05 1.34
C PRO A 165 0.64 11.10 1.65
N GLN A 166 1.01 10.88 2.91
CA GLN A 166 2.40 10.77 3.34
C GLN A 166 2.96 9.37 3.08
N VAL A 167 2.10 8.37 3.01
CA VAL A 167 2.45 6.95 2.78
C VAL A 167 1.44 6.33 1.81
N MET A 168 1.94 5.59 0.83
CA MET A 168 1.11 4.78 -0.06
C MET A 168 1.16 3.31 0.33
N LEU A 169 0.00 2.71 0.51
CA LEU A 169 -0.19 1.30 0.85
C LEU A 169 -0.74 0.57 -0.39
N PHE A 170 -0.05 -0.49 -0.81
CA PHE A 170 -0.45 -1.31 -1.96
C PHE A 170 -0.70 -2.75 -1.52
N ASP A 171 -1.93 -3.21 -1.68
CA ASP A 171 -2.35 -4.56 -1.33
C ASP A 171 -2.51 -5.40 -2.62
N GLU A 172 -1.45 -6.09 -3.01
CA GLU A 172 -1.37 -6.93 -4.21
C GLU A 172 -1.88 -6.23 -5.48
N PRO A 173 -1.31 -5.07 -5.87
CA PRO A 173 -1.88 -4.18 -6.88
C PRO A 173 -1.95 -4.77 -8.31
N THR A 174 -1.24 -5.86 -8.59
CA THR A 174 -1.16 -6.50 -9.91
C THR A 174 -1.82 -7.87 -9.97
N SER A 175 -2.21 -8.47 -8.83
CA SER A 175 -2.64 -9.87 -8.76
C SER A 175 -3.96 -10.18 -9.49
N ALA A 176 -4.76 -9.16 -9.81
CA ALA A 176 -6.00 -9.29 -10.59
C ALA A 176 -5.81 -8.92 -12.08
N LEU A 177 -4.56 -8.79 -12.55
CA LEU A 177 -4.21 -8.33 -13.89
C LEU A 177 -3.45 -9.38 -14.67
N ASP A 178 -3.63 -9.35 -15.99
CA ASP A 178 -2.73 -10.06 -16.89
C ASP A 178 -1.31 -9.48 -16.78
N PRO A 179 -0.24 -10.28 -17.02
CA PRO A 179 1.14 -9.84 -16.83
C PRO A 179 1.50 -8.54 -17.57
N GLU A 180 1.05 -8.38 -18.82
CA GLU A 180 1.30 -7.16 -19.60
C GLU A 180 0.71 -5.91 -18.97
N LEU A 181 -0.54 -6.00 -18.49
CA LEU A 181 -1.22 -4.90 -17.81
C LEU A 181 -0.61 -4.62 -16.43
N GLY A 182 -0.10 -5.65 -15.78
CA GLY A 182 0.65 -5.53 -14.52
C GLY A 182 1.91 -4.67 -14.69
N LEU A 183 2.66 -4.84 -15.78
CA LEU A 183 3.87 -4.06 -16.07
C LEU A 183 3.60 -2.55 -16.14
N GLU A 184 2.46 -2.12 -16.68
CA GLU A 184 2.07 -0.70 -16.74
C GLU A 184 1.83 -0.13 -15.35
N VAL A 185 1.22 -0.90 -14.44
CA VAL A 185 1.00 -0.52 -13.03
C VAL A 185 2.32 -0.43 -12.29
N LEU A 186 3.18 -1.45 -12.44
CA LEU A 186 4.52 -1.47 -11.83
C LEU A 186 5.39 -0.30 -12.32
N ALA A 187 5.26 0.13 -13.58
CA ALA A 187 5.97 1.28 -14.11
C ALA A 187 5.57 2.56 -13.36
N VAL A 188 4.27 2.80 -13.10
CA VAL A 188 3.81 3.93 -12.30
C VAL A 188 4.36 3.84 -10.86
N MET A 189 4.37 2.66 -10.26
CA MET A 189 4.91 2.48 -8.90
C MET A 189 6.42 2.74 -8.84
N ARG A 190 7.19 2.37 -9.87
CA ARG A 190 8.63 2.73 -9.98
C ARG A 190 8.84 4.24 -10.02
N GLU A 191 8.02 4.96 -10.79
CA GLU A 191 8.08 6.42 -10.85
C GLU A 191 7.80 7.04 -9.47
N LEU A 192 6.79 6.53 -8.74
CA LEU A 192 6.49 6.98 -7.37
C LEU A 192 7.67 6.76 -6.40
N ALA A 193 8.34 5.61 -6.48
CA ALA A 193 9.53 5.31 -5.68
C ALA A 193 10.67 6.29 -5.96
N ARG A 194 10.96 6.54 -7.24
CA ARG A 194 12.01 7.50 -7.67
C ARG A 194 11.72 8.91 -7.21
N ASP A 195 10.45 9.30 -7.08
CA ASP A 195 10.04 10.61 -6.57
C ASP A 195 10.10 10.69 -5.03
N GLY A 196 10.58 9.66 -4.34
CA GLY A 196 10.73 9.62 -2.88
C GLY A 196 9.43 9.38 -2.12
N MET A 197 8.40 8.80 -2.76
CA MET A 197 7.16 8.43 -2.08
C MET A 197 7.42 7.26 -1.12
N THR A 198 7.06 7.42 0.15
CA THR A 198 7.05 6.30 1.09
C THR A 198 6.01 5.28 0.67
N MET A 199 6.40 4.03 0.49
CA MET A 199 5.51 2.98 0.02
C MET A 199 5.65 1.70 0.84
N ILE A 200 4.52 1.04 1.09
CA ILE A 200 4.47 -0.31 1.65
C ILE A 200 3.66 -1.15 0.67
N VAL A 201 4.31 -2.15 0.11
CA VAL A 201 3.77 -2.95 -0.99
C VAL A 201 3.70 -4.41 -0.60
N VAL A 202 2.50 -4.94 -0.43
CA VAL A 202 2.28 -6.39 -0.40
C VAL A 202 2.25 -6.88 -1.84
N THR A 203 3.15 -7.79 -2.21
CA THR A 203 3.28 -8.23 -3.60
C THR A 203 3.80 -9.66 -3.72
N HIS A 204 3.48 -10.28 -4.85
CA HIS A 204 4.10 -11.52 -5.35
C HIS A 204 5.12 -11.26 -6.48
N GLU A 205 5.27 -10.01 -6.90
CA GLU A 205 6.21 -9.57 -7.93
C GLU A 205 7.63 -9.44 -7.36
N ILE A 206 8.36 -10.56 -7.27
CA ILE A 206 9.69 -10.60 -6.63
C ILE A 206 10.71 -9.76 -7.40
N ALA A 207 10.65 -9.75 -8.73
CA ALA A 207 11.53 -8.93 -9.56
C ALA A 207 11.33 -7.43 -9.28
N PHE A 208 10.08 -6.98 -9.13
CA PHE A 208 9.76 -5.60 -8.75
C PHE A 208 10.27 -5.28 -7.34
N ALA A 209 10.04 -6.18 -6.36
CA ALA A 209 10.54 -6.01 -5.01
C ALA A 209 12.07 -5.90 -4.97
N ALA A 210 12.77 -6.73 -5.74
CA ALA A 210 14.23 -6.71 -5.85
C ALA A 210 14.79 -5.43 -6.49
N GLU A 211 14.02 -4.82 -7.42
CA GLU A 211 14.43 -3.61 -8.14
C GLU A 211 14.17 -2.32 -7.37
N VAL A 212 13.06 -2.26 -6.62
CA VAL A 212 12.50 -0.99 -6.15
C VAL A 212 12.49 -0.85 -4.63
N ALA A 213 12.45 -1.96 -3.88
CA ALA A 213 12.39 -1.90 -2.44
C ALA A 213 13.75 -1.58 -1.81
N ASP A 214 13.75 -0.68 -0.83
CA ASP A 214 14.90 -0.46 0.05
C ASP A 214 15.03 -1.60 1.06
N ARG A 215 13.89 -2.17 1.47
CA ARG A 215 13.83 -3.29 2.42
C ARG A 215 12.72 -4.26 2.05
N VAL A 216 13.02 -5.55 2.17
CA VAL A 216 12.08 -6.65 1.97
C VAL A 216 11.78 -7.29 3.33
N ILE A 217 10.51 -7.53 3.57
CA ILE A 217 10.01 -8.19 4.78
C ILE A 217 9.34 -9.49 4.36
N VAL A 218 9.78 -10.61 4.94
CA VAL A 218 9.15 -11.92 4.74
C VAL A 218 8.27 -12.24 5.93
N MET A 219 6.99 -12.45 5.68
CA MET A 219 6.04 -12.90 6.70
C MET A 219 5.68 -14.37 6.53
N ALA A 220 5.58 -15.10 7.65
CA ALA A 220 5.02 -16.43 7.71
C ALA A 220 4.31 -16.64 9.04
N ASN A 221 3.17 -17.36 9.03
CA ASN A 221 2.41 -17.71 10.24
C ASN A 221 2.04 -16.50 11.13
N GLY A 222 1.84 -15.34 10.53
CA GLY A 222 1.48 -14.11 11.22
C GLY A 222 2.65 -13.29 11.79
N ALA A 223 3.89 -13.71 11.61
CA ALA A 223 5.07 -13.04 12.12
C ALA A 223 6.03 -12.62 11.00
N ILE A 224 6.86 -11.61 11.26
CA ILE A 224 8.02 -11.30 10.43
C ILE A 224 9.09 -12.32 10.75
N ILE A 225 9.50 -13.11 9.75
CA ILE A 225 10.53 -14.16 9.92
C ILE A 225 11.91 -13.73 9.43
N GLU A 226 11.96 -12.75 8.53
CA GLU A 226 13.19 -12.18 8.00
C GLU A 226 12.93 -10.81 7.43
N GLN A 227 13.89 -9.88 7.56
CA GLN A 227 13.87 -8.58 6.91
C GLN A 227 15.29 -8.09 6.64
N GLY A 228 15.47 -7.35 5.58
CA GLY A 228 16.75 -6.80 5.16
C GLY A 228 16.67 -6.18 3.77
N THR A 229 17.82 -5.85 3.20
CA THR A 229 17.89 -5.41 1.80
C THR A 229 17.45 -6.51 0.84
N PRO A 230 17.02 -6.18 -0.39
CA PRO A 230 16.69 -7.20 -1.40
C PRO A 230 17.81 -8.23 -1.61
N ASP A 231 19.08 -7.82 -1.57
CA ASP A 231 20.21 -8.73 -1.72
C ASP A 231 20.32 -9.73 -0.57
N GLU A 232 20.09 -9.27 0.67
CA GLU A 232 20.14 -10.13 1.85
C GLU A 232 18.98 -11.12 1.89
N VAL A 233 17.76 -10.65 1.60
CA VAL A 233 16.54 -11.44 1.82
C VAL A 233 16.15 -12.29 0.60
N ILE A 234 16.30 -11.73 -0.63
CA ILE A 234 15.88 -12.46 -1.85
C ILE A 234 17.00 -13.35 -2.38
N ARG A 235 18.24 -12.81 -2.46
CA ARG A 235 19.37 -13.54 -3.06
C ARG A 235 20.09 -14.43 -2.07
N ASN A 236 20.24 -13.98 -0.82
CA ASN A 236 21.02 -14.67 0.23
C ASN A 236 20.20 -14.87 1.52
N PRO A 237 19.01 -15.47 1.48
CA PRO A 237 18.15 -15.58 2.65
C PRO A 237 18.81 -16.40 3.76
N SER A 238 18.78 -15.88 4.99
CA SER A 238 19.31 -16.52 6.18
C SER A 238 18.38 -17.57 6.75
N SER A 239 17.07 -17.31 6.71
CA SER A 239 16.03 -18.21 7.19
C SER A 239 15.79 -19.36 6.21
N GLU A 240 15.77 -20.60 6.72
CA GLU A 240 15.41 -21.77 5.92
C GLU A 240 13.99 -21.67 5.34
N ARG A 241 13.05 -21.09 6.10
CA ARG A 241 11.68 -20.87 5.64
C ARG A 241 11.61 -19.86 4.49
N THR A 242 12.42 -18.81 4.53
CA THR A 242 12.56 -17.84 3.44
C THR A 242 13.15 -18.49 2.19
N ARG A 243 14.20 -19.31 2.34
CA ARG A 243 14.80 -20.07 1.22
C ARG A 243 13.76 -20.98 0.54
N GLN A 244 12.98 -21.72 1.32
CA GLN A 244 11.92 -22.58 0.79
C GLN A 244 10.85 -21.77 0.05
N PHE A 245 10.46 -20.61 0.58
CA PHE A 245 9.48 -19.72 -0.06
C PHE A 245 9.96 -19.23 -1.42
N PHE A 246 11.19 -18.71 -1.51
CA PHE A 246 11.72 -18.20 -2.78
C PHE A 246 12.00 -19.32 -3.79
N ARG A 247 12.50 -20.48 -3.38
CA ARG A 247 12.62 -21.64 -4.28
C ARG A 247 11.28 -22.01 -4.92
N ALA A 248 10.22 -22.11 -4.11
CA ALA A 248 8.90 -22.47 -4.61
C ALA A 248 8.31 -21.43 -5.61
N ILE A 249 8.78 -20.18 -5.62
CA ILE A 249 8.39 -19.16 -6.58
C ILE A 249 9.26 -19.23 -7.83
N LEU A 250 10.57 -19.33 -7.67
CA LEU A 250 11.53 -19.34 -8.79
C LEU A 250 11.41 -20.60 -9.65
N ASP A 251 11.07 -21.74 -9.05
CA ASP A 251 10.84 -23.00 -9.78
C ASP A 251 9.54 -23.01 -10.60
N ARG A 252 8.70 -21.96 -10.47
CA ARG A 252 7.43 -21.81 -11.20
C ARG A 252 7.49 -20.80 -12.36
N GLN A 253 8.59 -20.10 -12.52
CA GLN A 253 8.87 -19.17 -13.61
C GLN A 253 9.76 -19.81 -14.67
#